data_41385325ed055c3d984a8fd080a2c02f
#
_entry.id   41385325ed055c3d984a8fd080a2c02f
#
_cell.length_a   1.000
_cell.length_b   1.000
_cell.length_c   1.000
_cell.angle_alpha   90.00
_cell.angle_beta   90.00
_cell.angle_gamma   90.00
#
_symmetry.space_group_name_H-M   'P 1'
#
loop_
_entity.id
_entity.type
_entity.pdbx_description
1 polymer ?
#
loop_
_entity_poly.entity_id
_entity_poly.type
_entity_poly.pdbx_seq_one_letter_code
_entity_poly.pdbx_strand_id
1 'polypeptide(L)'
;MDIEQLLAQKELMPISLVAGHLSKQQEIRSITMMDAPDIIPFLRPHEFIITTAYHLKNNLLYFKELIVEMKKANCAGIGIKKNRFLYEVPSEILQLADELNVPFIELPEHLSLGQINLIITEMILHSEASVLNYAMDIHRQFTDIIFKGQGVARLVKYLASIIERDVQLISQFLRPIHLSQQYIHAIAVIQQSMKHGFIYPISTNTAWYFSILSDKSSYSLYPIDINSEKHFLLMVKGFVDEKDTKLRLTIEQAINVLSFAILQEKALQQQKRNIRNQQFFDLLENTHPTSALIKNKAEELGIPFQQSYISIVGRLRQTTNLHPYQLQILLDQIHKFCEEALQASHIPIYIFMVKNELIFVLELQDAKADFKLFITELFKELYDSIVQYFDKQISFGVSNTMLNFSDIQRSVKEAQSAVLVIGARVELISFYKRKEINELLQMIPENDLMNYQQMMFKEFATLPLDEQMMLLETLYEYLEHHCQISETAKRLFVHRNTVIYRLEKCSALLKKDLKDPEVTIQLRLALRIRNHLMVEQDM
;
A
#
# COMPACT_ATOMS: atom_id res chain seq x y z
N MET A 1 -15.19 -34.88 18.38
CA MET A 1 -15.30 -36.32 18.12
C MET A 1 -16.66 -36.58 17.46
N ASP A 2 -16.78 -37.53 16.53
CA ASP A 2 -18.07 -37.87 15.90
C ASP A 2 -18.57 -39.30 16.27
N ILE A 3 -19.80 -39.60 15.85
CA ILE A 3 -20.44 -40.91 16.11
C ILE A 3 -19.65 -42.07 15.46
N GLU A 4 -19.03 -41.85 14.29
CA GLU A 4 -18.26 -42.90 13.61
C GLU A 4 -16.99 -43.26 14.40
N GLN A 5 -16.32 -42.29 14.98
CA GLN A 5 -15.17 -42.47 15.87
C GLN A 5 -15.58 -43.18 17.17
N LEU A 6 -16.77 -42.84 17.72
CA LEU A 6 -17.32 -43.53 18.90
C LEU A 6 -17.56 -45.01 18.61
N LEU A 7 -18.16 -45.34 17.45
CA LEU A 7 -18.42 -46.72 17.05
C LEU A 7 -17.15 -47.53 16.76
N ALA A 8 -16.06 -46.86 16.40
CA ALA A 8 -14.77 -47.53 16.13
C ALA A 8 -13.94 -47.83 17.39
N GLN A 9 -14.38 -47.34 18.57
CA GLN A 9 -13.62 -47.48 19.82
C GLN A 9 -13.63 -48.92 20.34
N LYS A 10 -12.46 -49.54 20.42
CA LYS A 10 -12.30 -50.93 20.82
C LYS A 10 -12.75 -51.22 22.26
N GLU A 11 -12.56 -50.27 23.16
CA GLU A 11 -12.90 -50.38 24.58
C GLU A 11 -14.42 -50.40 24.82
N LEU A 12 -15.21 -49.89 23.88
CA LEU A 12 -16.66 -49.86 23.92
C LEU A 12 -17.31 -51.04 23.14
N MET A 13 -16.54 -51.99 22.65
CA MET A 13 -17.11 -53.14 21.93
C MET A 13 -17.81 -54.14 22.88
N PRO A 14 -18.97 -54.72 22.50
CA PRO A 14 -19.73 -54.42 21.29
C PRO A 14 -20.61 -53.18 21.45
N ILE A 15 -20.41 -52.20 20.59
CA ILE A 15 -21.23 -51.01 20.46
C ILE A 15 -21.84 -50.98 19.05
N SER A 16 -23.12 -50.65 18.90
CA SER A 16 -23.79 -50.67 17.60
C SER A 16 -24.77 -49.52 17.43
N LEU A 17 -24.79 -48.95 16.22
CA LEU A 17 -25.79 -47.97 15.80
C LEU A 17 -27.02 -48.70 15.30
N VAL A 18 -28.17 -48.51 15.94
CA VAL A 18 -29.43 -49.22 15.64
C VAL A 18 -30.46 -48.36 14.92
N ALA A 19 -30.35 -47.04 14.99
CA ALA A 19 -31.17 -46.10 14.23
C ALA A 19 -30.42 -44.75 14.02
N GLY A 20 -30.90 -43.91 13.11
CA GLY A 20 -30.26 -42.61 12.79
C GLY A 20 -29.00 -42.75 11.92
N HIS A 21 -28.99 -43.73 11.02
CA HIS A 21 -27.82 -44.14 10.22
C HIS A 21 -27.21 -43.05 9.33
N LEU A 22 -27.98 -42.01 8.95
CA LEU A 22 -27.50 -40.91 8.12
C LEU A 22 -26.69 -39.87 8.91
N SER A 23 -26.70 -39.92 10.24
CA SER A 23 -26.05 -38.94 11.11
C SER A 23 -24.76 -39.45 11.76
N LYS A 24 -24.02 -40.37 11.11
CA LYS A 24 -22.74 -40.90 11.62
C LYS A 24 -21.66 -39.82 11.83
N GLN A 25 -21.72 -38.70 11.11
CA GLN A 25 -20.80 -37.58 11.25
C GLN A 25 -21.26 -36.54 12.28
N GLN A 26 -22.32 -36.82 13.05
CA GLN A 26 -22.79 -35.91 14.11
C GLN A 26 -21.69 -35.74 15.17
N GLU A 27 -21.34 -34.49 15.44
CA GLU A 27 -20.30 -34.16 16.42
C GLU A 27 -20.79 -34.36 17.86
N ILE A 28 -19.92 -34.97 18.69
CA ILE A 28 -20.12 -35.11 20.14
C ILE A 28 -19.14 -34.21 20.85
N ARG A 29 -19.66 -33.23 21.63
CA ARG A 29 -18.85 -32.27 22.42
C ARG A 29 -18.96 -32.53 23.93
N SER A 30 -20.06 -33.13 24.37
CA SER A 30 -20.28 -33.46 25.77
C SER A 30 -21.09 -34.75 25.89
N ILE A 31 -21.03 -35.35 27.07
CA ILE A 31 -21.79 -36.55 27.42
C ILE A 31 -22.53 -36.31 28.72
N THR A 32 -23.78 -36.78 28.80
CA THR A 32 -24.61 -36.66 29.99
C THR A 32 -25.28 -37.99 30.28
N MET A 33 -25.29 -38.41 31.56
CA MET A 33 -26.05 -39.56 32.04
C MET A 33 -27.47 -39.13 32.42
N MET A 34 -28.47 -39.76 31.80
CA MET A 34 -29.86 -39.56 32.16
C MET A 34 -30.20 -40.50 33.33
N ASP A 35 -30.33 -39.92 34.51
CA ASP A 35 -30.74 -40.63 35.76
C ASP A 35 -32.09 -40.16 36.31
N ALA A 36 -32.68 -39.10 35.73
CA ALA A 36 -33.97 -38.50 36.09
C ALA A 36 -34.89 -38.37 34.88
N PRO A 37 -36.24 -38.39 35.08
CA PRO A 37 -37.20 -38.30 33.98
C PRO A 37 -37.32 -36.89 33.36
N ASP A 38 -36.80 -35.86 33.98
CA ASP A 38 -36.97 -34.45 33.59
C ASP A 38 -35.77 -33.87 32.77
N ILE A 39 -35.10 -34.69 31.96
CA ILE A 39 -33.92 -34.29 31.22
C ILE A 39 -34.21 -33.29 30.07
N ILE A 40 -35.40 -33.31 29.51
CA ILE A 40 -35.77 -32.52 28.32
C ILE A 40 -35.39 -31.02 28.43
N PRO A 41 -35.67 -30.29 29.53
CA PRO A 41 -35.31 -28.88 29.68
C PRO A 41 -33.80 -28.63 29.72
N PHE A 42 -32.97 -29.65 29.91
CA PHE A 42 -31.52 -29.56 30.10
C PHE A 42 -30.74 -30.01 28.86
N LEU A 43 -31.42 -30.42 27.78
CA LEU A 43 -30.78 -30.86 26.53
C LEU A 43 -29.93 -29.73 25.91
N ARG A 44 -28.71 -30.09 25.48
CA ARG A 44 -27.76 -29.17 24.87
C ARG A 44 -27.35 -29.61 23.47
N PRO A 45 -26.99 -28.69 22.59
CA PRO A 45 -26.44 -29.03 21.27
C PRO A 45 -25.16 -29.87 21.39
N HIS A 46 -25.01 -30.85 20.49
CA HIS A 46 -23.84 -31.75 20.42
C HIS A 46 -23.60 -32.62 21.68
N GLU A 47 -24.62 -32.74 22.52
CA GLU A 47 -24.58 -33.60 23.72
C GLU A 47 -25.00 -35.01 23.39
N PHE A 48 -24.22 -36.01 23.85
CA PHE A 48 -24.55 -37.42 23.74
C PHE A 48 -25.12 -37.92 25.07
N ILE A 49 -26.34 -38.43 25.05
CA ILE A 49 -27.05 -38.85 26.24
C ILE A 49 -26.87 -40.36 26.43
N ILE A 50 -26.45 -40.82 27.61
CA ILE A 50 -26.38 -42.22 27.94
C ILE A 50 -27.36 -42.55 29.06
N THR A 51 -28.07 -43.71 28.94
CA THR A 51 -29.08 -44.09 29.91
C THR A 51 -29.26 -45.59 30.00
N THR A 52 -29.75 -46.10 31.17
CA THR A 52 -30.25 -47.46 31.35
C THR A 52 -31.71 -47.63 30.91
N ALA A 53 -32.33 -46.55 30.42
CA ALA A 53 -33.75 -46.49 30.04
C ALA A 53 -34.75 -46.84 31.18
N TYR A 54 -34.33 -46.76 32.45
CA TYR A 54 -35.19 -47.05 33.58
C TYR A 54 -36.49 -46.22 33.57
N HIS A 55 -36.38 -44.93 33.34
CA HIS A 55 -37.53 -44.02 33.29
C HIS A 55 -38.31 -44.09 31.97
N LEU A 56 -37.75 -44.69 30.92
CA LEU A 56 -38.34 -44.80 29.58
C LEU A 56 -39.15 -46.07 29.35
N LYS A 57 -38.88 -47.16 30.12
CA LYS A 57 -39.44 -48.51 29.90
C LYS A 57 -40.95 -48.61 29.89
N ASN A 58 -41.66 -47.81 30.69
CA ASN A 58 -43.12 -47.85 30.86
C ASN A 58 -43.81 -46.58 30.33
N ASN A 59 -43.09 -45.62 29.65
CA ASN A 59 -43.64 -44.39 29.17
C ASN A 59 -43.22 -44.14 27.72
N LEU A 60 -43.90 -44.77 26.78
CA LEU A 60 -43.62 -44.68 25.36
C LEU A 60 -43.84 -43.25 24.82
N LEU A 61 -44.81 -42.52 25.38
CA LEU A 61 -45.08 -41.12 24.96
C LEU A 61 -43.91 -40.22 25.32
N TYR A 62 -43.41 -40.32 26.56
CA TYR A 62 -42.26 -39.53 26.98
C TYR A 62 -40.99 -39.89 26.19
N PHE A 63 -40.83 -41.17 25.83
CA PHE A 63 -39.69 -41.61 25.01
C PHE A 63 -39.74 -41.01 23.62
N LYS A 64 -40.92 -40.97 22.97
CA LYS A 64 -41.11 -40.28 21.68
C LYS A 64 -40.83 -38.77 21.81
N GLU A 65 -41.35 -38.11 22.84
CA GLU A 65 -41.11 -36.71 23.13
C GLU A 65 -39.61 -36.42 23.30
N LEU A 66 -38.88 -37.24 24.04
CA LEU A 66 -37.43 -37.12 24.22
C LEU A 66 -36.69 -37.13 22.88
N ILE A 67 -36.99 -38.06 21.96
CA ILE A 67 -36.31 -38.11 20.64
C ILE A 67 -36.63 -36.86 19.81
N VAL A 68 -37.87 -36.38 19.86
CA VAL A 68 -38.26 -35.15 19.15
C VAL A 68 -37.52 -33.91 19.70
N GLU A 69 -37.46 -33.77 21.02
CA GLU A 69 -36.80 -32.62 21.66
C GLU A 69 -35.26 -32.70 21.51
N MET A 70 -34.68 -33.91 21.53
CA MET A 70 -33.25 -34.10 21.18
C MET A 70 -32.93 -33.61 19.76
N LYS A 71 -33.83 -33.88 18.80
CA LYS A 71 -33.66 -33.33 17.43
C LYS A 71 -33.73 -31.82 17.41
N LYS A 72 -34.71 -31.20 18.11
CA LYS A 72 -34.84 -29.73 18.19
C LYS A 72 -33.64 -29.09 18.87
N ALA A 73 -33.11 -29.71 19.92
CA ALA A 73 -31.93 -29.25 20.65
C ALA A 73 -30.62 -29.54 19.91
N ASN A 74 -30.66 -30.22 18.75
CA ASN A 74 -29.47 -30.64 18.00
C ASN A 74 -28.49 -31.51 18.84
N CYS A 75 -29.03 -32.44 19.64
CA CYS A 75 -28.23 -33.38 20.39
C CYS A 75 -27.45 -34.32 19.47
N ALA A 76 -26.31 -34.83 19.94
CA ALA A 76 -25.46 -35.75 19.19
C ALA A 76 -26.07 -37.14 19.01
N GLY A 77 -26.89 -37.59 19.97
CA GLY A 77 -27.55 -38.89 19.94
C GLY A 77 -27.81 -39.44 21.33
N ILE A 78 -28.36 -40.63 21.36
CA ILE A 78 -28.67 -41.36 22.62
C ILE A 78 -28.03 -42.75 22.61
N GLY A 79 -27.40 -43.12 23.72
CA GLY A 79 -26.87 -44.45 23.99
C GLY A 79 -27.68 -45.18 25.07
N ILE A 80 -28.18 -46.33 24.77
CA ILE A 80 -28.97 -47.12 25.70
C ILE A 80 -28.24 -48.42 26.08
N LYS A 81 -28.14 -48.66 27.38
CA LYS A 81 -27.69 -49.94 27.94
C LYS A 81 -28.84 -50.87 28.09
N LYS A 82 -28.91 -51.93 27.24
CA LYS A 82 -29.91 -52.96 27.28
C LYS A 82 -29.78 -53.95 28.50
N ASN A 83 -30.72 -54.80 28.62
CA ASN A 83 -30.74 -55.97 29.53
C ASN A 83 -30.71 -55.66 31.03
N ARG A 84 -30.86 -54.42 31.46
CA ARG A 84 -30.99 -54.03 32.85
C ARG A 84 -32.45 -53.70 33.23
N PHE A 85 -33.05 -52.80 32.42
CA PHE A 85 -34.43 -52.34 32.65
C PHE A 85 -35.25 -52.31 31.35
N LEU A 86 -34.61 -52.31 30.19
CA LEU A 86 -35.24 -52.42 28.88
C LEU A 86 -34.54 -53.56 28.10
N TYR A 87 -35.29 -54.62 27.75
CA TYR A 87 -34.73 -55.71 26.98
C TYR A 87 -34.71 -55.46 25.49
N GLU A 88 -35.74 -54.81 24.96
CA GLU A 88 -35.84 -54.40 23.57
C GLU A 88 -36.34 -52.94 23.47
N VAL A 89 -35.76 -52.17 22.58
CA VAL A 89 -36.23 -50.80 22.26
C VAL A 89 -37.47 -50.97 21.36
N PRO A 90 -38.59 -50.32 21.69
CA PRO A 90 -39.79 -50.39 20.85
C PRO A 90 -39.47 -49.94 19.39
N SER A 91 -39.95 -50.72 18.42
CA SER A 91 -39.73 -50.48 16.99
C SER A 91 -40.21 -49.06 16.56
N GLU A 92 -41.26 -48.56 17.18
CA GLU A 92 -41.76 -47.19 16.94
C GLU A 92 -40.75 -46.09 17.32
N ILE A 93 -39.93 -46.31 18.33
CA ILE A 93 -38.88 -45.39 18.76
C ILE A 93 -37.72 -45.41 17.77
N LEU A 94 -37.31 -46.60 17.32
CA LEU A 94 -36.25 -46.74 16.31
C LEU A 94 -36.66 -46.11 14.96
N GLN A 95 -37.90 -46.34 14.53
CA GLN A 95 -38.44 -45.72 13.34
C GLN A 95 -38.46 -44.20 13.46
N LEU A 96 -38.91 -43.65 14.59
CA LEU A 96 -38.89 -42.22 14.85
C LEU A 96 -37.47 -41.63 14.86
N ALA A 97 -36.52 -42.37 15.46
CA ALA A 97 -35.12 -41.95 15.47
C ALA A 97 -34.50 -41.95 14.06
N ASP A 98 -34.85 -42.91 13.20
CA ASP A 98 -34.43 -42.93 11.78
C ASP A 98 -35.10 -41.80 10.99
N GLU A 99 -36.40 -41.56 11.14
CA GLU A 99 -37.11 -40.47 10.46
C GLU A 99 -36.54 -39.07 10.81
N LEU A 100 -36.19 -38.89 12.08
CA LEU A 100 -35.62 -37.64 12.58
C LEU A 100 -34.09 -37.58 12.43
N ASN A 101 -33.45 -38.65 11.99
CA ASN A 101 -31.99 -38.79 11.92
C ASN A 101 -31.32 -38.46 13.27
N VAL A 102 -31.81 -39.04 14.36
CA VAL A 102 -31.18 -38.98 15.70
C VAL A 102 -30.42 -40.29 15.93
N PRO A 103 -29.08 -40.23 16.06
CA PRO A 103 -28.28 -41.43 16.32
C PRO A 103 -28.73 -42.15 17.57
N PHE A 104 -29.08 -43.43 17.42
CA PHE A 104 -29.49 -44.30 18.52
C PHE A 104 -28.51 -45.48 18.62
N ILE A 105 -27.82 -45.59 19.77
CA ILE A 105 -26.69 -46.50 19.95
C ILE A 105 -26.96 -47.47 21.07
N GLU A 106 -26.70 -48.74 20.81
CA GLU A 106 -26.65 -49.75 21.85
C GLU A 106 -25.28 -49.78 22.52
N LEU A 107 -25.29 -49.64 23.86
CA LEU A 107 -24.08 -49.58 24.66
C LEU A 107 -23.73 -50.99 25.20
N PRO A 108 -22.43 -51.30 25.41
CA PRO A 108 -21.97 -52.57 25.89
C PRO A 108 -22.51 -52.91 27.29
N GLU A 109 -22.92 -54.20 27.50
CA GLU A 109 -23.51 -54.65 28.76
C GLU A 109 -22.48 -54.76 29.87
N HIS A 110 -21.25 -55.15 29.54
CA HIS A 110 -20.20 -55.47 30.53
C HIS A 110 -19.62 -54.20 31.21
N LEU A 111 -19.82 -52.97 30.64
CA LEU A 111 -19.37 -51.71 31.22
C LEU A 111 -20.50 -51.06 32.03
N SER A 112 -20.17 -50.39 33.12
CA SER A 112 -21.10 -49.50 33.81
C SER A 112 -21.28 -48.20 33.03
N LEU A 113 -22.41 -47.48 33.22
CA LEU A 113 -22.57 -46.14 32.59
C LEU A 113 -21.46 -45.17 32.98
N GLY A 114 -20.97 -45.27 34.23
CA GLY A 114 -19.84 -44.46 34.69
C GLY A 114 -18.54 -44.74 33.92
N GLN A 115 -18.25 -46.00 33.62
CA GLN A 115 -17.08 -46.38 32.79
C GLN A 115 -17.25 -45.90 31.35
N ILE A 116 -18.44 -46.08 30.77
CA ILE A 116 -18.73 -45.56 29.41
C ILE A 116 -18.59 -44.03 29.36
N ASN A 117 -19.14 -43.34 30.36
CA ASN A 117 -18.98 -41.88 30.47
C ASN A 117 -17.51 -41.45 30.53
N LEU A 118 -16.71 -42.16 31.35
CA LEU A 118 -15.27 -41.84 31.45
C LEU A 118 -14.57 -42.05 30.13
N ILE A 119 -14.76 -43.19 29.45
CA ILE A 119 -14.14 -43.50 28.17
C ILE A 119 -14.51 -42.44 27.10
N ILE A 120 -15.80 -42.12 27.00
CA ILE A 120 -16.24 -41.11 26.00
C ILE A 120 -15.70 -39.72 26.36
N THR A 121 -15.67 -39.34 27.64
CA THR A 121 -15.10 -38.08 28.08
C THR A 121 -13.59 -37.98 27.75
N GLU A 122 -12.84 -39.06 28.01
CA GLU A 122 -11.42 -39.13 27.64
C GLU A 122 -11.22 -39.03 26.12
N MET A 123 -12.05 -39.66 25.31
CA MET A 123 -12.01 -39.55 23.85
C MET A 123 -12.26 -38.11 23.38
N ILE A 124 -13.24 -37.41 23.95
CA ILE A 124 -13.52 -36.00 23.65
C ILE A 124 -12.30 -35.16 23.99
N LEU A 125 -11.75 -35.29 25.21
CA LEU A 125 -10.58 -34.54 25.67
C LEU A 125 -9.33 -34.83 24.82
N HIS A 126 -9.10 -36.09 24.45
CA HIS A 126 -8.00 -36.48 23.58
C HIS A 126 -8.15 -35.88 22.17
N SER A 127 -9.37 -35.85 21.63
CA SER A 127 -9.65 -35.24 20.33
C SER A 127 -9.34 -33.73 20.36
N GLU A 128 -9.80 -33.01 21.37
CA GLU A 128 -9.52 -31.56 21.55
C GLU A 128 -8.03 -31.31 21.80
N ALA A 129 -7.40 -32.12 22.69
CA ALA A 129 -5.95 -31.99 22.94
C ALA A 129 -5.12 -32.25 21.67
N SER A 130 -5.50 -33.21 20.84
CA SER A 130 -4.80 -33.50 19.59
C SER A 130 -4.84 -32.33 18.59
N VAL A 131 -5.99 -31.66 18.48
CA VAL A 131 -6.17 -30.45 17.64
C VAL A 131 -5.33 -29.30 18.17
N LEU A 132 -5.33 -29.10 19.49
CA LEU A 132 -4.51 -28.04 20.12
C LEU A 132 -3.01 -28.31 19.94
N ASN A 133 -2.56 -29.54 20.19
CA ASN A 133 -1.16 -29.93 20.00
C ASN A 133 -0.71 -29.72 18.54
N TYR A 134 -1.55 -30.14 17.59
CA TYR A 134 -1.29 -29.90 16.17
C TYR A 134 -1.12 -28.40 15.89
N ALA A 135 -2.04 -27.54 16.37
CA ALA A 135 -1.96 -26.10 16.18
C ALA A 135 -0.68 -25.51 16.80
N MET A 136 -0.30 -25.97 18.00
CA MET A 136 0.93 -25.53 18.68
C MET A 136 2.19 -25.96 17.92
N ASP A 137 2.24 -27.19 17.41
CA ASP A 137 3.37 -27.69 16.65
C ASP A 137 3.55 -26.91 15.33
N ILE A 138 2.47 -26.68 14.61
CA ILE A 138 2.48 -25.87 13.38
C ILE A 138 2.91 -24.42 13.69
N HIS A 139 2.36 -23.81 14.73
CA HIS A 139 2.75 -22.47 15.17
C HIS A 139 4.26 -22.39 15.45
N ARG A 140 4.80 -23.36 16.17
CA ARG A 140 6.23 -23.45 16.48
C ARG A 140 7.09 -23.55 15.23
N GLN A 141 6.70 -24.39 14.28
CA GLN A 141 7.43 -24.57 13.02
C GLN A 141 7.47 -23.25 12.21
N PHE A 142 6.36 -22.52 12.12
CA PHE A 142 6.32 -21.23 11.44
C PHE A 142 7.15 -20.18 12.18
N THR A 143 7.06 -20.14 13.49
CA THR A 143 7.81 -19.20 14.33
C THR A 143 9.33 -19.43 14.23
N ASP A 144 9.76 -20.69 14.20
CA ASP A 144 11.18 -21.07 14.01
C ASP A 144 11.75 -20.55 12.69
N ILE A 145 10.96 -20.52 11.62
CA ILE A 145 11.40 -19.95 10.31
C ILE A 145 11.73 -18.45 10.47
N ILE A 146 10.88 -17.71 11.18
CA ILE A 146 11.07 -16.27 11.38
C ILE A 146 12.25 -16.01 12.32
N PHE A 147 12.38 -16.73 13.45
CA PHE A 147 13.49 -16.58 14.38
C PHE A 147 14.85 -16.92 13.76
N LYS A 148 14.90 -17.86 12.81
CA LYS A 148 16.11 -18.17 12.03
C LYS A 148 16.43 -17.13 10.94
N GLY A 149 15.68 -16.03 10.86
CA GLY A 149 15.88 -14.96 9.89
C GLY A 149 15.59 -15.33 8.44
N GLN A 150 14.82 -16.40 8.19
CA GLN A 150 14.53 -16.87 6.83
C GLN A 150 13.45 -16.04 6.12
N GLY A 151 12.76 -15.16 6.85
CA GLY A 151 11.85 -14.16 6.31
C GLY A 151 10.48 -14.67 5.86
N VAL A 152 9.61 -13.73 5.51
CA VAL A 152 8.22 -13.96 5.10
C VAL A 152 8.10 -14.88 3.87
N ALA A 153 8.98 -14.70 2.87
CA ALA A 153 8.97 -15.51 1.64
C ALA A 153 9.14 -17.01 1.91
N ARG A 154 10.02 -17.38 2.84
CA ARG A 154 10.27 -18.76 3.21
C ARG A 154 9.07 -19.35 3.95
N LEU A 155 8.44 -18.57 4.82
CA LEU A 155 7.24 -18.99 5.54
C LEU A 155 6.09 -19.30 4.57
N VAL A 156 5.83 -18.43 3.60
CA VAL A 156 4.78 -18.65 2.57
C VAL A 156 5.06 -19.90 1.75
N LYS A 157 6.31 -20.14 1.34
CA LYS A 157 6.71 -21.38 0.65
C LYS A 157 6.53 -22.62 1.50
N TYR A 158 6.84 -22.53 2.79
CA TYR A 158 6.68 -23.62 3.72
C TYR A 158 5.19 -23.94 3.99
N LEU A 159 4.36 -22.90 4.16
CA LEU A 159 2.90 -23.08 4.21
C LEU A 159 2.39 -23.81 2.97
N ALA A 160 2.78 -23.36 1.77
CA ALA A 160 2.39 -24.02 0.52
C ALA A 160 2.75 -25.51 0.49
N SER A 161 3.93 -25.88 1.03
CA SER A 161 4.36 -27.29 1.09
C SER A 161 3.58 -28.12 2.09
N ILE A 162 3.13 -27.55 3.22
CA ILE A 162 2.33 -28.27 4.22
C ILE A 162 0.91 -28.51 3.72
N ILE A 163 0.29 -27.48 3.12
CA ILE A 163 -1.11 -27.59 2.67
C ILE A 163 -1.23 -28.19 1.26
N GLU A 164 -0.10 -28.48 0.61
CA GLU A 164 -0.03 -28.99 -0.77
C GLU A 164 -0.81 -28.15 -1.79
N ARG A 165 -0.82 -26.84 -1.58
CA ARG A 165 -1.52 -25.89 -2.43
C ARG A 165 -0.62 -24.68 -2.69
N ASP A 166 -0.83 -24.05 -3.83
CA ASP A 166 -0.14 -22.81 -4.14
C ASP A 166 -0.64 -21.67 -3.26
N VAL A 167 0.29 -20.89 -2.73
CA VAL A 167 0.03 -19.75 -1.84
C VAL A 167 0.77 -18.52 -2.33
N GLN A 168 0.09 -17.37 -2.35
CA GLN A 168 0.68 -16.08 -2.71
C GLN A 168 0.32 -15.02 -1.66
N LEU A 169 1.33 -14.26 -1.24
CA LEU A 169 1.12 -13.08 -0.40
C LEU A 169 0.98 -11.84 -1.30
N ILE A 170 -0.04 -11.03 -1.02
CA ILE A 170 -0.38 -9.81 -1.75
C ILE A 170 -0.27 -8.64 -0.77
N SER A 171 0.42 -7.56 -1.18
CA SER A 171 0.60 -6.35 -0.36
C SER A 171 -0.71 -5.58 -0.17
N GLN A 172 -0.71 -4.64 0.77
CA GLN A 172 -1.82 -3.71 1.00
C GLN A 172 -2.18 -2.85 -0.24
N PHE A 173 -1.30 -2.79 -1.23
CA PHE A 173 -1.52 -2.10 -2.52
C PHE A 173 -1.89 -3.06 -3.65
N LEU A 174 -2.31 -4.27 -3.29
CA LEU A 174 -2.70 -5.33 -4.23
C LEU A 174 -1.58 -5.74 -5.20
N ARG A 175 -0.34 -5.68 -4.74
CA ARG A 175 0.83 -6.13 -5.50
C ARG A 175 1.36 -7.43 -4.92
N PRO A 176 1.78 -8.39 -5.75
CA PRO A 176 2.34 -9.65 -5.26
C PRO A 176 3.68 -9.38 -4.57
N ILE A 177 3.86 -9.99 -3.40
CA ILE A 177 5.15 -10.02 -2.72
C ILE A 177 5.85 -11.30 -3.15
N HIS A 178 7.01 -11.19 -3.80
CA HIS A 178 7.76 -12.31 -4.39
C HIS A 178 6.98 -13.03 -5.50
N LEU A 179 7.03 -12.47 -6.71
CA LEU A 179 6.33 -12.94 -7.91
C LEU A 179 6.56 -14.42 -8.24
N SER A 180 5.47 -15.17 -8.26
CA SER A 180 5.32 -16.34 -9.12
C SER A 180 4.52 -15.92 -10.37
N GLN A 181 5.05 -16.10 -11.57
CA GLN A 181 4.39 -15.69 -12.84
C GLN A 181 2.98 -16.28 -13.02
N GLN A 182 2.69 -17.37 -12.33
CA GLN A 182 1.43 -18.11 -12.43
C GLN A 182 0.20 -17.33 -11.90
N TYR A 183 0.42 -16.28 -11.06
CA TYR A 183 -0.68 -15.56 -10.39
C TYR A 183 -0.99 -14.18 -10.94
N ILE A 184 -0.28 -13.72 -11.96
CA ILE A 184 -0.44 -12.36 -12.54
C ILE A 184 -1.90 -12.14 -12.95
N HIS A 185 -2.52 -13.12 -13.60
CA HIS A 185 -3.91 -13.02 -14.05
C HIS A 185 -4.90 -12.96 -12.87
N ALA A 186 -4.74 -13.83 -11.86
CA ALA A 186 -5.59 -13.83 -10.67
C ALA A 186 -5.51 -12.52 -9.90
N ILE A 187 -4.31 -11.97 -9.75
CA ILE A 187 -4.08 -10.68 -9.07
C ILE A 187 -4.70 -9.53 -9.87
N ALA A 188 -4.59 -9.54 -11.19
CA ALA A 188 -5.23 -8.53 -12.05
C ALA A 188 -6.76 -8.56 -11.90
N VAL A 189 -7.38 -9.75 -11.82
CA VAL A 189 -8.82 -9.89 -11.57
C VAL A 189 -9.20 -9.34 -10.19
N ILE A 190 -8.40 -9.63 -9.14
CA ILE A 190 -8.64 -9.08 -7.80
C ILE A 190 -8.52 -7.55 -7.82
N GLN A 191 -7.47 -7.01 -8.44
CA GLN A 191 -7.28 -5.57 -8.58
C GLN A 191 -8.47 -4.91 -9.29
N GLN A 192 -8.94 -5.49 -10.37
CA GLN A 192 -10.08 -4.98 -11.14
C GLN A 192 -11.38 -5.07 -10.35
N SER A 193 -11.63 -6.18 -9.66
CA SER A 193 -12.82 -6.38 -8.84
C SER A 193 -12.88 -5.42 -7.64
N MET A 194 -11.73 -5.16 -7.01
CA MET A 194 -11.63 -4.17 -5.93
C MET A 194 -11.79 -2.73 -6.44
N LYS A 195 -11.29 -2.41 -7.64
CA LYS A 195 -11.49 -1.10 -8.30
C LYS A 195 -12.98 -0.78 -8.51
N HIS A 196 -13.78 -1.77 -8.82
CA HIS A 196 -15.21 -1.61 -9.07
C HIS A 196 -16.08 -1.77 -7.82
N GLY A 197 -15.48 -1.90 -6.63
CA GLY A 197 -16.21 -2.02 -5.36
C GLY A 197 -16.92 -3.37 -5.16
N PHE A 198 -16.66 -4.37 -6.01
CA PHE A 198 -17.29 -5.68 -5.92
C PHE A 198 -16.74 -6.58 -4.81
N ILE A 199 -15.52 -6.33 -4.34
CA ILE A 199 -14.89 -7.09 -3.27
C ILE A 199 -14.20 -6.11 -2.32
N TYR A 200 -14.75 -5.93 -1.13
CA TYR A 200 -14.08 -5.21 -0.03
C TYR A 200 -14.09 -6.10 1.21
N PRO A 201 -12.95 -6.28 1.91
CA PRO A 201 -12.93 -6.98 3.18
C PRO A 201 -13.70 -6.18 4.23
N ILE A 202 -14.90 -6.66 4.57
CA ILE A 202 -15.72 -6.04 5.60
C ILE A 202 -15.37 -6.58 6.98
N SER A 203 -14.67 -7.73 7.07
CA SER A 203 -14.36 -8.39 8.34
C SER A 203 -13.03 -9.14 8.24
N THR A 204 -12.20 -9.02 9.28
CA THR A 204 -10.89 -9.63 9.41
C THR A 204 -10.93 -11.14 9.67
N ASN A 205 -12.11 -11.73 9.96
CA ASN A 205 -12.23 -13.12 10.44
C ASN A 205 -12.83 -14.10 9.43
N THR A 206 -13.15 -13.67 8.20
CA THR A 206 -13.76 -14.55 7.21
C THR A 206 -12.92 -14.63 5.95
N ALA A 207 -12.65 -15.84 5.51
CA ALA A 207 -12.07 -16.11 4.21
C ALA A 207 -13.04 -15.72 3.09
N TRP A 208 -12.52 -15.20 1.98
CA TRP A 208 -13.30 -14.91 0.81
C TRP A 208 -12.97 -15.89 -0.30
N TYR A 209 -13.97 -16.23 -1.05
CA TYR A 209 -13.85 -17.18 -2.13
C TYR A 209 -14.22 -16.51 -3.44
N PHE A 210 -13.39 -16.70 -4.47
CA PHE A 210 -13.70 -16.28 -5.82
C PHE A 210 -13.22 -17.32 -6.82
N SER A 211 -13.84 -17.34 -7.99
CA SER A 211 -13.46 -18.22 -9.08
C SER A 211 -13.23 -17.41 -10.33
N ILE A 212 -12.17 -17.75 -11.07
CA ILE A 212 -11.86 -17.18 -12.37
C ILE A 212 -12.37 -18.12 -13.43
N LEU A 213 -13.36 -17.66 -14.21
CA LEU A 213 -14.01 -18.49 -15.24
C LEU A 213 -13.07 -18.86 -16.41
N SER A 214 -12.11 -18.00 -16.73
CA SER A 214 -11.19 -18.21 -17.86
C SER A 214 -10.27 -19.41 -17.69
N ASP A 215 -9.76 -19.65 -16.48
CA ASP A 215 -8.84 -20.75 -16.18
C ASP A 215 -9.44 -21.83 -15.27
N LYS A 216 -10.74 -21.72 -14.93
CA LYS A 216 -11.48 -22.60 -14.04
C LYS A 216 -10.83 -22.77 -12.67
N SER A 217 -10.06 -21.80 -12.23
CA SER A 217 -9.39 -21.80 -10.93
C SER A 217 -10.24 -21.12 -9.88
N SER A 218 -10.26 -21.68 -8.68
CA SER A 218 -10.83 -21.06 -7.48
C SER A 218 -9.73 -20.63 -6.53
N TYR A 219 -10.00 -19.62 -5.73
CA TYR A 219 -9.05 -19.05 -4.77
C TYR A 219 -9.76 -18.69 -3.48
N SER A 220 -9.07 -18.90 -2.37
CA SER A 220 -9.46 -18.44 -1.03
C SER A 220 -8.55 -17.30 -0.62
N LEU A 221 -9.14 -16.17 -0.22
CA LEU A 221 -8.42 -14.97 0.24
C LEU A 221 -8.62 -14.79 1.74
N TYR A 222 -7.53 -14.63 2.45
CA TYR A 222 -7.50 -14.37 3.88
C TYR A 222 -6.88 -13.00 4.14
N PRO A 223 -7.58 -12.08 4.80
CA PRO A 223 -6.98 -10.81 5.22
C PRO A 223 -5.98 -11.04 6.34
N ILE A 224 -4.82 -10.39 6.24
CA ILE A 224 -3.81 -10.36 7.30
C ILE A 224 -3.86 -8.97 7.92
N ASP A 225 -4.30 -8.90 9.17
CA ASP A 225 -4.41 -7.64 9.91
C ASP A 225 -3.05 -7.21 10.47
N ILE A 226 -2.67 -5.97 10.21
CA ILE A 226 -1.39 -5.37 10.64
C ILE A 226 -1.64 -3.94 11.13
N ASN A 227 -2.70 -3.70 11.92
CA ASN A 227 -3.02 -2.37 12.47
C ASN A 227 -3.07 -1.25 11.40
N SER A 228 -3.49 -1.54 10.20
CA SER A 228 -3.62 -0.58 9.09
C SER A 228 -5.02 -0.67 8.46
N GLU A 229 -5.51 0.44 7.92
CA GLU A 229 -6.80 0.48 7.22
C GLU A 229 -6.88 -0.47 6.00
N LYS A 230 -5.72 -0.84 5.44
CA LYS A 230 -5.61 -1.76 4.30
C LYS A 230 -4.80 -2.99 4.69
N HIS A 231 -5.38 -4.16 4.47
CA HIS A 231 -4.81 -5.45 4.85
C HIS A 231 -3.91 -6.04 3.75
N PHE A 232 -2.91 -6.80 4.17
CA PHE A 232 -2.28 -7.78 3.30
C PHE A 232 -3.25 -8.92 3.07
N LEU A 233 -3.12 -9.61 1.94
CA LEU A 233 -3.97 -10.74 1.61
C LEU A 233 -3.11 -11.99 1.40
N LEU A 234 -3.49 -13.09 2.05
CA LEU A 234 -2.96 -14.40 1.75
C LEU A 234 -3.92 -15.08 0.78
N MET A 235 -3.46 -15.33 -0.44
CA MET A 235 -4.22 -16.03 -1.47
C MET A 235 -3.79 -17.50 -1.50
N VAL A 236 -4.75 -18.40 -1.33
CA VAL A 236 -4.57 -19.86 -1.41
C VAL A 236 -5.36 -20.37 -2.60
N LYS A 237 -4.72 -21.17 -3.45
CA LYS A 237 -5.39 -21.78 -4.60
C LYS A 237 -6.35 -22.88 -4.15
N GLY A 238 -7.56 -22.85 -4.66
CA GLY A 238 -8.62 -23.79 -4.31
C GLY A 238 -9.55 -23.28 -3.20
N PHE A 239 -10.64 -24.01 -3.04
CA PHE A 239 -11.62 -23.79 -1.96
C PHE A 239 -11.12 -24.48 -0.69
N VAL A 240 -11.22 -23.81 0.43
CA VAL A 240 -10.92 -24.36 1.77
C VAL A 240 -12.24 -24.70 2.45
N ASP A 241 -12.52 -26.00 2.64
CA ASP A 241 -13.73 -26.46 3.32
C ASP A 241 -13.64 -26.12 4.82
N GLU A 242 -14.71 -25.54 5.36
CA GLU A 242 -14.83 -25.23 6.80
C GLU A 242 -14.72 -26.47 7.67
N LYS A 243 -15.03 -27.65 7.14
CA LYS A 243 -14.92 -28.94 7.82
C LYS A 243 -13.48 -29.46 7.93
N ASP A 244 -12.57 -28.98 7.08
CA ASP A 244 -11.15 -29.35 7.17
C ASP A 244 -10.45 -28.54 8.27
N THR A 245 -10.66 -29.00 9.50
CA THR A 245 -10.12 -28.33 10.70
C THR A 245 -8.60 -28.19 10.66
N LYS A 246 -7.87 -29.18 10.15
CA LYS A 246 -6.41 -29.16 10.10
C LYS A 246 -5.91 -28.11 9.10
N LEU A 247 -6.46 -28.09 7.90
CA LEU A 247 -6.12 -27.13 6.86
C LEU A 247 -6.40 -25.69 7.33
N ARG A 248 -7.59 -25.47 7.91
CA ARG A 248 -7.98 -24.16 8.44
C ARG A 248 -7.03 -23.69 9.55
N LEU A 249 -6.75 -24.54 10.55
CA LEU A 249 -5.82 -24.22 11.63
C LEU A 249 -4.41 -23.91 11.12
N THR A 250 -3.93 -24.68 10.14
CA THR A 250 -2.62 -24.43 9.53
C THR A 250 -2.56 -23.03 8.91
N ILE A 251 -3.60 -22.63 8.17
CA ILE A 251 -3.68 -21.31 7.55
C ILE A 251 -3.78 -20.22 8.64
N GLU A 252 -4.63 -20.39 9.65
CA GLU A 252 -4.79 -19.45 10.77
C GLU A 252 -3.46 -19.24 11.53
N GLN A 253 -2.73 -20.33 11.85
CA GLN A 253 -1.42 -20.21 12.50
C GLN A 253 -0.40 -19.51 11.60
N ALA A 254 -0.42 -19.77 10.29
CA ALA A 254 0.44 -19.07 9.34
C ALA A 254 0.12 -17.57 9.29
N ILE A 255 -1.16 -17.18 9.26
CA ILE A 255 -1.60 -15.77 9.27
C ILE A 255 -1.11 -15.06 10.53
N ASN A 256 -1.25 -15.68 11.71
CA ASN A 256 -0.78 -15.10 12.98
C ASN A 256 0.72 -14.81 12.95
N VAL A 257 1.52 -15.77 12.49
CA VAL A 257 2.98 -15.60 12.41
C VAL A 257 3.35 -14.61 11.28
N LEU A 258 2.66 -14.66 10.14
CA LEU A 258 2.86 -13.70 9.03
C LEU A 258 2.55 -12.26 9.48
N SER A 259 1.47 -12.04 10.22
CA SER A 259 1.11 -10.70 10.74
C SER A 259 2.27 -10.09 11.54
N PHE A 260 2.84 -10.88 12.47
CA PHE A 260 3.98 -10.45 13.27
C PHE A 260 5.24 -10.24 12.41
N ALA A 261 5.55 -11.18 11.53
CA ALA A 261 6.74 -11.12 10.67
C ALA A 261 6.71 -9.90 9.72
N ILE A 262 5.56 -9.63 9.09
CA ILE A 262 5.38 -8.47 8.21
C ILE A 262 5.48 -7.17 9.01
N LEU A 263 4.91 -7.13 10.23
CA LEU A 263 5.03 -5.95 11.10
C LEU A 263 6.49 -5.64 11.45
N GLN A 264 7.25 -6.68 11.83
CA GLN A 264 8.67 -6.55 12.12
C GLN A 264 9.48 -6.10 10.90
N GLU A 265 9.23 -6.69 9.73
CA GLU A 265 9.89 -6.32 8.48
C GLU A 265 9.57 -4.89 8.08
N LYS A 266 8.30 -4.47 8.19
CA LYS A 266 7.87 -3.07 7.98
C LYS A 266 8.60 -2.10 8.93
N ALA A 267 8.69 -2.41 10.21
CA ALA A 267 9.38 -1.56 11.18
C ALA A 267 10.86 -1.38 10.83
N LEU A 268 11.55 -2.47 10.46
CA LEU A 268 12.95 -2.43 10.03
C LEU A 268 13.14 -1.63 8.74
N GLN A 269 12.27 -1.83 7.75
CA GLN A 269 12.31 -1.07 6.50
C GLN A 269 12.05 0.42 6.74
N GLN A 270 11.10 0.76 7.62
CA GLN A 270 10.83 2.15 7.99
C GLN A 270 12.05 2.79 8.65
N GLN A 271 12.71 2.09 9.57
CA GLN A 271 13.94 2.59 10.18
C GLN A 271 15.05 2.83 9.14
N LYS A 272 15.27 1.90 8.22
CA LYS A 272 16.23 2.06 7.12
C LYS A 272 15.89 3.26 6.23
N ARG A 273 14.61 3.45 5.88
CA ARG A 273 14.15 4.62 5.12
C ARG A 273 14.44 5.92 5.85
N ASN A 274 14.11 5.98 7.15
CA ASN A 274 14.35 7.18 7.95
C ASN A 274 15.83 7.56 7.97
N ILE A 275 16.74 6.59 8.14
CA ILE A 275 18.19 6.82 8.09
C ILE A 275 18.61 7.33 6.73
N ARG A 276 18.16 6.69 5.64
CA ARG A 276 18.49 7.12 4.26
C ARG A 276 17.94 8.52 3.94
N ASN A 277 16.71 8.82 4.36
CA ASN A 277 16.11 10.13 4.19
C ASN A 277 16.89 11.21 4.95
N GLN A 278 17.33 10.92 6.18
CA GLN A 278 18.14 11.84 6.97
C GLN A 278 19.52 12.08 6.33
N GLN A 279 20.19 11.02 5.88
CA GLN A 279 21.48 11.16 5.17
C GLN A 279 21.36 11.99 3.89
N PHE A 280 20.27 11.80 3.14
CA PHE A 280 20.01 12.57 1.93
C PHE A 280 19.65 14.03 2.26
N PHE A 281 18.85 14.27 3.30
CA PHE A 281 18.53 15.60 3.80
C PHE A 281 19.80 16.36 4.22
N ASP A 282 20.67 15.73 5.03
CA ASP A 282 21.94 16.34 5.46
C ASP A 282 22.83 16.71 4.26
N LEU A 283 22.83 15.88 3.20
CA LEU A 283 23.53 16.19 1.96
C LEU A 283 22.94 17.44 1.27
N LEU A 284 21.62 17.59 1.24
CA LEU A 284 20.97 18.73 0.57
C LEU A 284 21.13 20.04 1.34
N GLU A 285 21.15 20.02 2.66
CA GLU A 285 21.27 21.22 3.50
C GLU A 285 22.73 21.68 3.71
N ASN A 286 23.72 20.87 3.35
CA ASN A 286 25.11 21.27 3.47
C ASN A 286 25.43 22.40 2.48
N THR A 287 25.85 23.57 2.98
CA THR A 287 26.07 24.78 2.18
C THR A 287 27.29 24.67 1.24
N HIS A 288 28.30 23.89 1.61
CA HIS A 288 29.55 23.76 0.83
C HIS A 288 30.09 22.32 0.88
N PRO A 289 29.38 21.34 0.32
CA PRO A 289 29.87 19.98 0.33
C PRO A 289 31.06 19.82 -0.61
N THR A 290 32.15 19.20 -0.11
CA THR A 290 33.26 18.83 -0.98
C THR A 290 32.84 17.65 -1.87
N SER A 291 33.45 17.55 -3.06
CA SER A 291 33.16 16.42 -3.98
C SER A 291 33.44 15.06 -3.33
N ALA A 292 34.44 14.97 -2.44
CA ALA A 292 34.73 13.76 -1.67
C ALA A 292 33.59 13.39 -0.69
N LEU A 293 33.01 14.40 -0.01
CA LEU A 293 31.89 14.19 0.90
C LEU A 293 30.65 13.70 0.14
N ILE A 294 30.33 14.32 -1.01
CA ILE A 294 29.20 13.89 -1.85
C ILE A 294 29.39 12.46 -2.35
N LYS A 295 30.63 12.10 -2.75
CA LYS A 295 30.95 10.75 -3.19
C LYS A 295 30.77 9.72 -2.07
N ASN A 296 31.27 9.99 -0.88
CA ASN A 296 31.09 9.10 0.27
C ASN A 296 29.60 8.93 0.63
N LYS A 297 28.82 10.03 0.59
CA LYS A 297 27.37 9.97 0.82
C LYS A 297 26.62 9.20 -0.27
N ALA A 298 27.02 9.32 -1.53
CA ALA A 298 26.46 8.53 -2.62
C ALA A 298 26.71 7.01 -2.38
N GLU A 299 27.94 6.64 -1.96
CA GLU A 299 28.28 5.26 -1.62
C GLU A 299 27.45 4.74 -0.42
N GLU A 300 27.28 5.53 0.65
CA GLU A 300 26.42 5.20 1.79
C GLU A 300 24.96 4.99 1.38
N LEU A 301 24.44 5.79 0.44
CA LEU A 301 23.08 5.70 -0.09
C LEU A 301 22.92 4.60 -1.15
N GLY A 302 24.01 3.98 -1.59
CA GLY A 302 24.03 2.96 -2.65
C GLY A 302 23.75 3.54 -4.04
N ILE A 303 24.14 4.80 -4.29
CA ILE A 303 23.93 5.49 -5.56
C ILE A 303 25.26 5.58 -6.30
N PRO A 304 25.40 5.10 -7.54
CA PRO A 304 26.62 5.22 -8.34
C PRO A 304 26.97 6.71 -8.57
N PHE A 305 28.21 7.11 -8.26
CA PHE A 305 28.60 8.52 -8.31
C PHE A 305 28.78 9.06 -9.73
N GLN A 306 29.25 8.24 -10.67
CA GLN A 306 29.63 8.65 -12.03
C GLN A 306 28.55 8.39 -13.09
N GLN A 307 27.30 8.27 -12.68
CA GLN A 307 26.19 8.10 -13.60
C GLN A 307 25.42 9.42 -13.81
N SER A 308 24.69 9.48 -14.91
CA SER A 308 23.80 10.61 -15.19
C SER A 308 22.46 10.44 -14.51
N TYR A 309 21.87 11.52 -14.01
CA TYR A 309 20.62 11.49 -13.25
C TYR A 309 19.67 12.61 -13.63
N ILE A 310 18.38 12.40 -13.35
CA ILE A 310 17.34 13.45 -13.29
C ILE A 310 16.70 13.37 -11.90
N SER A 311 16.52 14.53 -11.26
CA SER A 311 15.74 14.65 -10.04
C SER A 311 14.31 15.07 -10.33
N ILE A 312 13.35 14.43 -9.66
CA ILE A 312 11.93 14.78 -9.74
C ILE A 312 11.43 15.01 -8.33
N VAL A 313 10.75 16.14 -8.11
CA VAL A 313 10.15 16.47 -6.81
C VAL A 313 8.64 16.35 -6.92
N GLY A 314 8.05 15.48 -6.10
CA GLY A 314 6.61 15.32 -5.95
C GLY A 314 6.10 16.06 -4.72
N ARG A 315 5.08 16.91 -4.89
CA ARG A 315 4.43 17.66 -3.82
C ARG A 315 2.93 17.43 -3.83
N LEU A 316 2.37 17.04 -2.67
CA LEU A 316 0.92 16.88 -2.51
C LEU A 316 0.23 18.24 -2.59
N ARG A 317 -0.91 18.27 -3.28
CA ARG A 317 -1.81 19.43 -3.35
C ARG A 317 -2.79 19.41 -2.18
N GLN A 318 -3.30 20.57 -1.77
CA GLN A 318 -4.38 20.71 -0.77
C GLN A 318 -4.11 19.99 0.56
N THR A 319 -2.93 20.22 1.14
CA THR A 319 -2.55 19.65 2.44
C THR A 319 -2.94 20.53 3.64
N THR A 320 -3.52 21.71 3.40
CA THR A 320 -3.82 22.73 4.43
C THR A 320 -4.79 22.25 5.52
N ASN A 321 -5.62 21.26 5.23
CA ASN A 321 -6.62 20.73 6.16
C ASN A 321 -6.13 19.50 6.95
N LEU A 322 -4.89 19.03 6.75
CA LEU A 322 -4.34 17.87 7.43
C LEU A 322 -3.48 18.30 8.63
N HIS A 323 -3.68 17.63 9.77
CA HIS A 323 -2.76 17.77 10.89
C HIS A 323 -1.36 17.27 10.48
N PRO A 324 -0.24 17.90 10.93
CA PRO A 324 1.12 17.51 10.53
C PRO A 324 1.43 16.03 10.69
N TYR A 325 0.93 15.39 11.74
CA TYR A 325 1.08 13.95 11.98
C TYR A 325 0.35 13.09 10.93
N GLN A 326 -0.87 13.48 10.54
CA GLN A 326 -1.63 12.78 9.49
C GLN A 326 -0.95 12.92 8.12
N LEU A 327 -0.41 14.10 7.83
CA LEU A 327 0.35 14.34 6.60
C LEU A 327 1.59 13.46 6.53
N GLN A 328 2.32 13.32 7.66
CA GLN A 328 3.50 12.46 7.74
C GLN A 328 3.15 10.98 7.46
N ILE A 329 2.10 10.46 8.08
CA ILE A 329 1.62 9.09 7.83
C ILE A 329 1.24 8.90 6.36
N LEU A 330 0.50 9.85 5.80
CA LEU A 330 0.09 9.79 4.39
C LEU A 330 1.30 9.79 3.44
N LEU A 331 2.27 10.65 3.68
CA LEU A 331 3.51 10.70 2.89
C LEU A 331 4.32 9.41 3.00
N ASP A 332 4.42 8.81 4.19
CA ASP A 332 5.07 7.51 4.38
C ASP A 332 4.35 6.40 3.61
N GLN A 333 3.03 6.40 3.59
CA GLN A 333 2.23 5.44 2.81
C GLN A 333 2.42 5.64 1.31
N ILE A 334 2.42 6.89 0.82
CA ILE A 334 2.65 7.20 -0.60
C ILE A 334 4.09 6.86 -0.99
N HIS A 335 5.08 7.16 -0.14
CA HIS A 335 6.48 6.78 -0.39
C HIS A 335 6.61 5.27 -0.62
N LYS A 336 6.06 4.48 0.30
CA LYS A 336 6.05 3.02 0.18
C LYS A 336 5.32 2.54 -1.08
N PHE A 337 4.19 3.15 -1.40
CA PHE A 337 3.45 2.86 -2.63
C PHE A 337 4.30 3.13 -3.87
N CYS A 338 5.03 4.27 -3.90
CA CYS A 338 5.92 4.61 -5.00
C CYS A 338 7.08 3.62 -5.13
N GLU A 339 7.69 3.19 -3.99
CA GLU A 339 8.72 2.14 -4.01
C GLU A 339 8.20 0.86 -4.66
N GLU A 340 7.03 0.37 -4.24
CA GLU A 340 6.42 -0.84 -4.83
C GLU A 340 5.98 -0.63 -6.30
N ALA A 341 5.49 0.57 -6.64
CA ALA A 341 5.01 0.89 -7.98
C ALA A 341 6.14 0.96 -9.01
N LEU A 342 7.26 1.55 -8.61
CA LEU A 342 8.41 1.80 -9.49
C LEU A 342 9.43 0.65 -9.49
N GLN A 343 9.25 -0.36 -8.63
CA GLN A 343 10.15 -1.52 -8.56
C GLN A 343 10.22 -2.34 -9.86
N ALA A 344 9.16 -2.29 -10.68
CA ALA A 344 9.09 -2.95 -11.98
C ALA A 344 9.70 -2.10 -13.12
N SER A 345 10.13 -0.86 -12.85
CA SER A 345 10.76 -0.01 -13.87
C SER A 345 12.15 -0.56 -14.24
N HIS A 346 12.48 -0.51 -15.53
CA HIS A 346 13.80 -0.92 -16.02
C HIS A 346 14.93 0.07 -15.68
N ILE A 347 14.58 1.23 -15.13
CA ILE A 347 15.50 2.29 -14.74
C ILE A 347 15.62 2.29 -13.21
N PRO A 348 16.85 2.31 -12.64
CA PRO A 348 17.04 2.46 -11.21
C PRO A 348 16.50 3.82 -10.73
N ILE A 349 15.59 3.78 -9.75
CA ILE A 349 14.96 4.96 -9.16
C ILE A 349 15.17 4.93 -7.65
N TYR A 350 15.81 5.96 -7.13
CA TYR A 350 16.03 6.15 -5.70
C TYR A 350 15.00 7.15 -5.18
N ILE A 351 14.26 6.77 -4.15
CA ILE A 351 13.17 7.59 -3.61
C ILE A 351 13.53 8.03 -2.20
N PHE A 352 13.38 9.33 -1.93
CA PHE A 352 13.61 9.95 -0.64
C PHE A 352 12.42 10.81 -0.23
N MET A 353 12.21 10.93 1.06
CA MET A 353 11.25 11.87 1.62
C MET A 353 12.00 12.91 2.44
N VAL A 354 11.93 14.17 2.02
CA VAL A 354 12.59 15.30 2.66
C VAL A 354 11.54 16.36 2.98
N LYS A 355 11.39 16.67 4.27
CA LYS A 355 10.31 17.56 4.74
C LYS A 355 8.95 16.97 4.29
N ASN A 356 8.21 17.66 3.45
CA ASN A 356 6.90 17.21 2.94
C ASN A 356 6.93 16.92 1.43
N GLU A 357 8.11 16.59 0.88
CA GLU A 357 8.32 16.33 -0.53
C GLU A 357 8.87 14.93 -0.76
N LEU A 358 8.40 14.29 -1.82
CA LEU A 358 8.95 13.05 -2.34
C LEU A 358 9.98 13.40 -3.42
N ILE A 359 11.21 12.95 -3.25
CA ILE A 359 12.30 13.21 -4.19
C ILE A 359 12.68 11.89 -4.86
N PHE A 360 12.55 11.85 -6.18
CA PHE A 360 12.92 10.73 -7.02
C PHE A 360 14.21 11.08 -7.76
N VAL A 361 15.21 10.23 -7.66
CA VAL A 361 16.47 10.35 -8.39
C VAL A 361 16.53 9.19 -9.37
N LEU A 362 16.37 9.49 -10.67
CA LEU A 362 16.36 8.51 -11.74
C LEU A 362 17.75 8.40 -12.35
N GLU A 363 18.30 7.21 -12.41
CA GLU A 363 19.57 6.93 -13.10
C GLU A 363 19.32 6.78 -14.60
N LEU A 364 20.12 7.50 -15.42
CA LEU A 364 20.00 7.50 -16.86
C LEU A 364 21.16 6.69 -17.49
N GLN A 365 20.83 5.75 -18.34
CA GLN A 365 21.82 4.96 -19.08
C GLN A 365 22.48 5.79 -20.21
N ASP A 366 21.76 6.74 -20.80
CA ASP A 366 22.26 7.67 -21.81
C ASP A 366 21.85 9.11 -21.50
N ALA A 367 22.81 9.97 -21.20
CA ALA A 367 22.57 11.37 -20.86
C ALA A 367 22.03 12.23 -22.04
N LYS A 368 22.12 11.74 -23.28
CA LYS A 368 21.70 12.44 -24.50
C LYS A 368 20.29 12.05 -24.95
N ALA A 369 19.70 11.00 -24.42
CA ALA A 369 18.35 10.58 -24.78
C ALA A 369 17.29 11.60 -24.32
N ASP A 370 16.23 11.79 -25.10
CA ASP A 370 15.08 12.60 -24.67
C ASP A 370 14.16 11.78 -23.76
N PHE A 371 14.34 11.98 -22.47
CA PHE A 371 13.55 11.27 -21.44
C PHE A 371 12.20 11.93 -21.12
N LYS A 372 11.87 13.07 -21.75
CA LYS A 372 10.65 13.82 -21.40
C LYS A 372 9.39 13.00 -21.56
N LEU A 373 9.25 12.30 -22.70
CA LEU A 373 8.07 11.47 -22.97
C LEU A 373 7.97 10.32 -21.96
N PHE A 374 9.07 9.61 -21.76
CA PHE A 374 9.15 8.50 -20.81
C PHE A 374 8.78 8.92 -19.37
N ILE A 375 9.37 10.03 -18.88
CA ILE A 375 9.07 10.57 -17.56
C ILE A 375 7.60 10.97 -17.45
N THR A 376 7.07 11.58 -18.51
CA THR A 376 5.67 12.03 -18.54
C THR A 376 4.71 10.85 -18.45
N GLU A 377 4.95 9.78 -19.18
CA GLU A 377 4.13 8.56 -19.14
C GLU A 377 4.23 7.87 -17.78
N LEU A 378 5.44 7.61 -17.29
CA LEU A 378 5.69 6.93 -16.03
C LEU A 378 5.05 7.68 -14.83
N PHE A 379 5.24 8.98 -14.76
CA PHE A 379 4.73 9.78 -13.63
C PHE A 379 3.24 10.11 -13.77
N LYS A 380 2.67 10.05 -14.97
CA LYS A 380 1.22 10.09 -15.18
C LYS A 380 0.56 8.82 -14.66
N GLU A 381 1.08 7.63 -14.98
CA GLU A 381 0.59 6.37 -14.43
C GLU A 381 0.70 6.33 -12.89
N LEU A 382 1.82 6.84 -12.35
CA LEU A 382 2.03 6.95 -10.92
C LEU A 382 1.01 7.89 -10.27
N TYR A 383 0.74 9.05 -10.89
CA TYR A 383 -0.28 9.99 -10.45
C TYR A 383 -1.67 9.36 -10.41
N ASP A 384 -2.11 8.75 -11.52
CA ASP A 384 -3.43 8.12 -11.62
C ASP A 384 -3.60 7.05 -10.53
N SER A 385 -2.53 6.30 -10.27
CA SER A 385 -2.50 5.31 -9.20
C SER A 385 -2.57 5.96 -7.81
N ILE A 386 -1.84 7.03 -7.54
CA ILE A 386 -1.88 7.75 -6.25
C ILE A 386 -3.28 8.33 -6.01
N VAL A 387 -3.88 8.97 -7.02
CA VAL A 387 -5.26 9.48 -6.90
C VAL A 387 -6.23 8.36 -6.60
N GLN A 388 -6.12 7.24 -7.28
CA GLN A 388 -7.00 6.10 -7.08
C GLN A 388 -6.89 5.48 -5.68
N TYR A 389 -5.66 5.32 -5.14
CA TYR A 389 -5.46 4.63 -3.86
C TYR A 389 -5.60 5.54 -2.65
N PHE A 390 -5.25 6.81 -2.76
CA PHE A 390 -5.16 7.74 -1.62
C PHE A 390 -6.16 8.90 -1.70
N ASP A 391 -6.86 9.06 -2.83
CA ASP A 391 -7.74 10.22 -3.09
C ASP A 391 -7.00 11.55 -2.88
N LYS A 392 -5.74 11.62 -3.33
CA LYS A 392 -4.86 12.78 -3.19
C LYS A 392 -4.20 13.12 -4.51
N GLN A 393 -4.13 14.42 -4.78
CA GLN A 393 -3.44 14.94 -5.96
C GLN A 393 -1.99 15.27 -5.62
N ILE A 394 -1.08 14.95 -6.54
CA ILE A 394 0.35 15.24 -6.45
C ILE A 394 0.81 15.95 -7.72
N SER A 395 1.75 16.87 -7.60
CA SER A 395 2.39 17.55 -8.74
C SER A 395 3.86 17.20 -8.78
N PHE A 396 4.43 17.11 -9.98
CA PHE A 396 5.83 16.74 -10.17
C PHE A 396 6.61 17.84 -10.89
N GLY A 397 7.71 18.27 -10.29
CA GLY A 397 8.69 19.13 -10.92
C GLY A 397 9.92 18.33 -11.34
N VAL A 398 10.40 18.52 -12.55
CA VAL A 398 11.49 17.73 -13.15
C VAL A 398 12.69 18.66 -13.41
N SER A 399 13.89 18.27 -12.96
CA SER A 399 15.14 18.98 -13.19
C SER A 399 15.68 18.79 -14.61
N ASN A 400 16.74 19.51 -14.95
CA ASN A 400 17.60 19.13 -16.06
C ASN A 400 18.46 17.90 -15.71
N THR A 401 18.96 17.23 -16.73
CA THR A 401 19.91 16.11 -16.57
C THR A 401 21.21 16.61 -15.95
N MET A 402 21.68 15.92 -14.92
CA MET A 402 23.03 16.06 -14.36
C MET A 402 23.93 14.92 -14.83
N LEU A 403 25.21 15.22 -15.06
CA LEU A 403 26.17 14.26 -15.61
C LEU A 403 26.77 13.32 -14.55
N ASN A 404 26.70 13.71 -13.30
CA ASN A 404 27.16 12.90 -12.16
C ASN A 404 26.42 13.34 -10.89
N PHE A 405 26.52 12.58 -9.83
CA PHE A 405 25.81 12.82 -8.58
C PHE A 405 26.32 14.07 -7.82
N SER A 406 27.45 14.68 -8.20
CA SER A 406 27.94 15.89 -7.53
C SER A 406 26.99 17.09 -7.63
N ASP A 407 26.17 17.13 -8.67
CA ASP A 407 25.21 18.21 -8.91
C ASP A 407 23.82 17.99 -8.26
N ILE A 408 23.69 16.99 -7.38
CA ILE A 408 22.39 16.58 -6.81
C ILE A 408 21.64 17.73 -6.12
N GLN A 409 22.34 18.58 -5.35
CA GLN A 409 21.71 19.72 -4.67
C GLN A 409 21.10 20.71 -5.66
N ARG A 410 21.83 21.00 -6.73
CA ARG A 410 21.35 21.88 -7.81
C ARG A 410 20.15 21.24 -8.52
N SER A 411 20.25 19.97 -8.87
CA SER A 411 19.20 19.21 -9.56
C SER A 411 17.89 19.19 -8.74
N VAL A 412 17.98 18.95 -7.44
CA VAL A 412 16.80 18.98 -6.56
C VAL A 412 16.19 20.39 -6.48
N LYS A 413 17.03 21.45 -6.38
CA LYS A 413 16.54 22.85 -6.39
C LYS A 413 15.85 23.21 -7.71
N GLU A 414 16.37 22.75 -8.85
CA GLU A 414 15.74 22.93 -10.17
C GLU A 414 14.35 22.25 -10.18
N ALA A 415 14.25 21.00 -9.71
CA ALA A 415 12.98 20.28 -9.63
C ALA A 415 11.98 20.94 -8.66
N GLN A 416 12.46 21.41 -7.51
CA GLN A 416 11.64 22.19 -6.55
C GLN A 416 11.10 23.47 -7.17
N SER A 417 11.92 24.18 -7.94
CA SER A 417 11.49 25.39 -8.65
C SER A 417 10.44 25.08 -9.72
N ALA A 418 10.60 23.97 -10.43
CA ALA A 418 9.64 23.53 -11.45
C ALA A 418 8.27 23.16 -10.85
N VAL A 419 8.22 22.50 -9.67
CA VAL A 419 6.95 22.13 -9.04
C VAL A 419 6.22 23.35 -8.47
N LEU A 420 6.93 24.41 -8.07
CA LEU A 420 6.32 25.65 -7.57
C LEU A 420 5.52 26.39 -8.65
N VAL A 421 6.00 26.38 -9.90
CA VAL A 421 5.32 27.01 -11.04
C VAL A 421 3.95 26.38 -11.32
N ILE A 422 3.75 25.11 -10.95
CA ILE A 422 2.47 24.40 -11.13
C ILE A 422 1.36 24.94 -10.21
N GLY A 423 1.69 25.60 -9.10
CA GLY A 423 0.73 26.03 -8.08
C GLY A 423 -0.48 26.85 -8.57
N ALA A 424 -0.36 27.50 -9.74
CA ALA A 424 -1.42 28.28 -10.39
C ALA A 424 -2.00 27.60 -11.66
N ARG A 425 -1.47 26.48 -12.13
CA ARG A 425 -1.86 25.82 -13.39
C ARG A 425 -2.32 24.39 -13.16
N VAL A 426 -3.18 23.88 -14.06
CA VAL A 426 -3.75 22.52 -14.02
C VAL A 426 -2.71 21.44 -14.44
N GLU A 427 -1.49 21.83 -14.75
CA GLU A 427 -0.44 20.92 -15.20
C GLU A 427 -0.03 19.95 -14.10
N LEU A 428 0.16 18.69 -14.47
CA LEU A 428 0.58 17.60 -13.59
C LEU A 428 2.09 17.55 -13.39
N ILE A 429 2.84 17.77 -14.48
CA ILE A 429 4.30 17.67 -14.55
C ILE A 429 4.84 18.95 -15.18
N SER A 430 5.83 19.57 -14.54
CA SER A 430 6.56 20.73 -15.06
C SER A 430 8.05 20.41 -15.15
N PHE A 431 8.62 20.68 -16.31
CA PHE A 431 10.06 20.56 -16.52
C PHE A 431 10.73 21.90 -16.22
N TYR A 432 11.85 21.85 -15.49
CA TYR A 432 12.62 23.04 -15.20
C TYR A 432 13.14 23.69 -16.50
N LYS A 433 12.84 24.94 -16.65
CA LYS A 433 13.40 25.79 -17.70
C LYS A 433 14.42 26.71 -17.07
N ARG A 434 15.59 26.85 -17.69
CA ARG A 434 16.54 27.89 -17.24
C ARG A 434 15.82 29.22 -17.25
N LYS A 435 15.88 29.95 -16.15
CA LYS A 435 15.24 31.23 -16.03
C LYS A 435 15.83 32.19 -17.06
N GLU A 436 14.99 32.81 -17.86
CA GLU A 436 15.36 33.92 -18.68
C GLU A 436 15.67 35.15 -17.81
N ILE A 437 16.35 36.17 -18.38
CA ILE A 437 16.73 37.38 -17.64
C ILE A 437 15.51 38.03 -16.97
N ASN A 438 14.35 38.03 -17.63
CA ASN A 438 13.11 38.60 -17.08
C ASN A 438 12.62 37.85 -15.81
N GLU A 439 12.75 36.51 -15.78
CA GLU A 439 12.38 35.70 -14.59
C GLU A 439 13.39 35.90 -13.44
N LEU A 440 14.65 36.22 -13.75
CA LEU A 440 15.64 36.57 -12.73
C LEU A 440 15.32 37.95 -12.12
N LEU A 441 14.86 38.90 -12.94
CA LEU A 441 14.44 40.22 -12.46
C LEU A 441 13.28 40.15 -11.48
N GLN A 442 12.31 39.24 -11.67
CA GLN A 442 11.20 39.01 -10.73
C GLN A 442 11.63 38.54 -9.35
N MET A 443 12.85 38.05 -9.19
CA MET A 443 13.38 37.61 -7.88
C MET A 443 14.01 38.74 -7.07
N ILE A 444 14.23 39.90 -7.68
CA ILE A 444 14.83 41.06 -7.04
C ILE A 444 13.69 41.94 -6.50
N PRO A 445 13.79 42.47 -5.27
CA PRO A 445 12.80 43.41 -4.75
C PRO A 445 12.56 44.58 -5.70
N GLU A 446 11.29 44.91 -5.93
CA GLU A 446 10.89 45.98 -6.86
C GLU A 446 11.59 47.32 -6.55
N ASN A 447 11.73 47.67 -5.27
CA ASN A 447 12.44 48.87 -4.83
C ASN A 447 13.92 48.90 -5.29
N ASP A 448 14.60 47.76 -5.31
CA ASP A 448 16.00 47.69 -5.75
C ASP A 448 16.09 47.83 -7.27
N LEU A 449 15.14 47.23 -8.00
CA LEU A 449 15.02 47.41 -9.45
C LEU A 449 14.72 48.86 -9.82
N MET A 450 13.78 49.51 -9.11
CA MET A 450 13.47 50.94 -9.31
C MET A 450 14.68 51.84 -9.01
N ASN A 451 15.37 51.58 -7.90
CA ASN A 451 16.57 52.37 -7.54
C ASN A 451 17.66 52.23 -8.60
N TYR A 452 17.91 51.03 -9.11
CA TYR A 452 18.90 50.82 -10.16
C TYR A 452 18.52 51.53 -11.45
N GLN A 453 17.29 51.44 -11.90
CA GLN A 453 16.78 52.13 -13.09
C GLN A 453 16.83 53.64 -12.94
N GLN A 454 16.41 54.19 -11.79
CA GLN A 454 16.46 55.64 -11.52
C GLN A 454 17.89 56.15 -11.47
N MET A 455 18.81 55.42 -10.84
CA MET A 455 20.22 55.79 -10.80
C MET A 455 20.84 55.85 -12.21
N MET A 456 20.52 54.89 -13.07
CA MET A 456 21.07 54.81 -14.43
C MET A 456 20.54 55.92 -15.36
N PHE A 457 19.29 56.34 -15.21
CA PHE A 457 18.62 57.30 -16.08
C PHE A 457 18.32 58.64 -15.38
N LYS A 458 19.00 58.95 -14.28
CA LYS A 458 18.78 60.14 -13.47
C LYS A 458 18.81 61.43 -14.29
N GLU A 459 19.79 61.58 -15.18
CA GLU A 459 19.97 62.76 -15.98
C GLU A 459 18.89 62.90 -17.06
N PHE A 460 18.28 61.83 -17.51
CA PHE A 460 17.14 61.84 -18.43
C PHE A 460 15.88 62.45 -17.81
N ALA A 461 15.70 62.30 -16.50
CA ALA A 461 14.55 62.84 -15.78
C ALA A 461 14.53 64.42 -15.78
N THR A 462 15.60 65.06 -16.15
CA THR A 462 15.66 66.53 -16.31
C THR A 462 15.09 67.04 -17.63
N LEU A 463 14.80 66.13 -18.58
CA LEU A 463 14.27 66.43 -19.89
C LEU A 463 12.74 66.47 -19.93
N PRO A 464 12.11 67.16 -20.89
CA PRO A 464 10.68 66.98 -21.16
C PRO A 464 10.34 65.53 -21.46
N LEU A 465 9.16 65.03 -21.02
CA LEU A 465 8.77 63.63 -21.08
C LEU A 465 8.85 63.04 -22.49
N ASP A 466 8.39 63.80 -23.50
CA ASP A 466 8.43 63.37 -24.91
C ASP A 466 9.87 63.19 -25.43
N GLU A 467 10.77 64.02 -25.02
CA GLU A 467 12.17 63.90 -25.38
C GLU A 467 12.88 62.80 -24.66
N GLN A 468 12.57 62.61 -23.39
CA GLN A 468 13.04 61.47 -22.58
C GLN A 468 12.63 60.14 -23.21
N MET A 469 11.35 60.00 -23.56
CA MET A 469 10.84 58.77 -24.19
C MET A 469 11.51 58.49 -25.52
N MET A 470 11.63 59.50 -26.37
CA MET A 470 12.26 59.36 -27.67
C MET A 470 13.75 58.99 -27.60
N LEU A 471 14.49 59.49 -26.64
CA LEU A 471 15.90 59.14 -26.43
C LEU A 471 16.07 57.75 -25.90
N LEU A 472 15.25 57.35 -24.92
CA LEU A 472 15.28 55.99 -24.33
C LEU A 472 14.85 54.94 -25.33
N GLU A 473 13.86 55.22 -26.18
CA GLU A 473 13.45 54.32 -27.27
C GLU A 473 14.58 54.19 -28.30
N THR A 474 15.24 55.27 -28.68
CA THR A 474 16.37 55.21 -29.60
C THR A 474 17.54 54.40 -29.01
N LEU A 475 17.84 54.59 -27.74
CA LEU A 475 18.87 53.84 -27.03
C LEU A 475 18.52 52.35 -26.93
N TYR A 476 17.26 52.01 -26.65
CA TYR A 476 16.77 50.63 -26.61
C TYR A 476 16.94 49.93 -27.96
N GLU A 477 16.41 50.51 -29.03
CA GLU A 477 16.51 49.94 -30.38
C GLU A 477 17.98 49.81 -30.83
N TYR A 478 18.84 50.76 -30.49
CA TYR A 478 20.28 50.71 -30.81
C TYR A 478 20.97 49.52 -30.10
N LEU A 479 20.70 49.36 -28.82
CA LEU A 479 21.33 48.28 -28.01
C LEU A 479 20.80 46.89 -28.38
N GLU A 480 19.51 46.75 -28.65
CA GLU A 480 18.92 45.45 -29.03
C GLU A 480 19.32 45.00 -30.45
N HIS A 481 19.69 45.95 -31.32
CA HIS A 481 20.14 45.69 -32.70
C HIS A 481 21.65 45.78 -32.88
N HIS A 482 22.38 45.17 -31.97
CA HIS A 482 23.84 44.98 -32.00
C HIS A 482 24.61 46.30 -32.20
N CYS A 483 24.11 47.42 -31.71
CA CYS A 483 24.70 48.75 -31.82
C CYS A 483 24.89 49.21 -33.28
N GLN A 484 23.99 48.80 -34.20
CA GLN A 484 24.04 49.14 -35.63
C GLN A 484 23.12 50.33 -35.93
N ILE A 485 23.73 51.52 -36.19
CA ILE A 485 23.01 52.76 -36.45
C ILE A 485 22.03 52.61 -37.63
N SER A 486 22.43 51.94 -38.70
CA SER A 486 21.61 51.79 -39.90
C SER A 486 20.37 51.00 -39.68
N GLU A 487 20.45 49.92 -38.86
CA GLU A 487 19.33 49.07 -38.52
C GLU A 487 18.38 49.77 -37.54
N THR A 488 18.93 50.47 -36.55
CA THR A 488 18.18 51.33 -35.64
C THR A 488 17.36 52.39 -36.37
N ALA A 489 17.98 53.07 -37.38
CA ALA A 489 17.33 54.12 -38.19
C ALA A 489 16.12 53.57 -38.98
N LYS A 490 16.25 52.35 -39.56
CA LYS A 490 15.15 51.67 -40.25
C LYS A 490 13.98 51.35 -39.31
N ARG A 491 14.29 50.85 -38.14
CA ARG A 491 13.27 50.47 -37.17
C ARG A 491 12.50 51.65 -36.60
N LEU A 492 13.20 52.75 -36.34
CA LEU A 492 12.59 53.96 -35.82
C LEU A 492 11.99 54.86 -36.94
N PHE A 493 12.06 54.41 -38.19
CA PHE A 493 11.60 55.17 -39.37
C PHE A 493 12.17 56.61 -39.43
N VAL A 494 13.46 56.78 -39.07
CA VAL A 494 14.16 58.06 -39.08
C VAL A 494 15.46 58.00 -39.90
N HIS A 495 15.99 59.17 -40.26
CA HIS A 495 17.26 59.17 -40.95
C HIS A 495 18.42 58.79 -40.02
N ARG A 496 19.46 58.16 -40.56
CA ARG A 496 20.63 57.72 -39.77
C ARG A 496 21.29 58.87 -38.97
N ASN A 497 21.32 60.05 -39.48
CA ASN A 497 21.91 61.24 -38.81
C ASN A 497 21.10 61.63 -37.56
N THR A 498 19.78 61.39 -37.57
CA THR A 498 18.91 61.61 -36.42
C THR A 498 19.22 60.60 -35.29
N VAL A 499 19.50 59.35 -35.66
CA VAL A 499 19.94 58.36 -34.70
C VAL A 499 21.28 58.72 -34.08
N ILE A 500 22.24 59.12 -34.90
CA ILE A 500 23.56 59.56 -34.43
C ILE A 500 23.41 60.69 -33.42
N TYR A 501 22.69 61.76 -33.78
CA TYR A 501 22.43 62.88 -32.90
C TYR A 501 21.79 62.47 -31.57
N ARG A 502 20.78 61.62 -31.61
CA ARG A 502 20.12 61.16 -30.40
C ARG A 502 21.06 60.33 -29.52
N LEU A 503 21.90 59.45 -30.11
CA LEU A 503 22.87 58.62 -29.37
C LEU A 503 24.02 59.53 -28.79
N GLU A 504 24.47 60.49 -29.48
CA GLU A 504 25.45 61.49 -28.96
C GLU A 504 24.86 62.22 -27.75
N LYS A 505 23.60 62.64 -27.83
CA LYS A 505 22.89 63.23 -26.71
C LYS A 505 22.74 62.31 -25.55
N CYS A 506 22.41 61.01 -25.79
CA CYS A 506 22.37 59.94 -24.74
C CYS A 506 23.75 59.79 -24.10
N SER A 507 24.82 59.68 -24.88
CA SER A 507 26.19 59.54 -24.38
C SER A 507 26.62 60.78 -23.53
N ALA A 508 26.26 61.99 -23.95
CA ALA A 508 26.53 63.18 -23.17
C ALA A 508 25.79 63.24 -21.83
N LEU A 509 24.51 62.86 -21.82
CA LEU A 509 23.70 62.74 -20.58
C LEU A 509 24.25 61.70 -19.64
N LEU A 510 24.55 60.52 -20.16
CA LEU A 510 25.07 59.36 -19.35
C LEU A 510 26.52 59.61 -18.91
N LYS A 511 27.24 60.51 -19.58
CA LYS A 511 28.69 60.71 -19.40
C LYS A 511 29.48 59.39 -19.55
N LYS A 512 29.01 58.55 -20.46
CA LYS A 512 29.56 57.21 -20.71
C LYS A 512 29.66 56.93 -22.20
N ASP A 513 30.70 56.21 -22.63
CA ASP A 513 30.84 55.75 -24.01
C ASP A 513 29.87 54.58 -24.29
N LEU A 514 28.95 54.80 -25.23
CA LEU A 514 27.99 53.75 -25.64
C LEU A 514 28.62 52.58 -26.43
N LYS A 515 29.93 52.67 -26.76
CA LYS A 515 30.69 51.61 -27.40
C LYS A 515 31.39 50.70 -26.40
N ASP A 516 31.46 51.10 -25.12
CA ASP A 516 32.05 50.29 -24.06
C ASP A 516 31.14 49.10 -23.78
N PRO A 517 31.65 47.86 -23.88
CA PRO A 517 30.87 46.66 -23.62
C PRO A 517 30.24 46.63 -22.23
N GLU A 518 30.94 47.09 -21.19
CA GLU A 518 30.45 47.11 -19.82
C GLU A 518 29.29 48.11 -19.66
N VAL A 519 29.40 49.28 -20.30
CA VAL A 519 28.33 50.28 -20.33
C VAL A 519 27.10 49.76 -21.06
N THR A 520 27.29 49.06 -22.20
CA THR A 520 26.17 48.50 -22.96
C THR A 520 25.42 47.43 -22.21
N ILE A 521 26.10 46.57 -21.43
CA ILE A 521 25.45 45.56 -20.56
C ILE A 521 24.61 46.24 -19.48
N GLN A 522 25.17 47.24 -18.78
CA GLN A 522 24.46 47.99 -17.73
C GLN A 522 23.20 48.68 -18.28
N LEU A 523 23.30 49.30 -19.43
CA LEU A 523 22.19 50.00 -20.08
C LEU A 523 21.13 49.04 -20.59
N ARG A 524 21.49 47.91 -21.18
CA ARG A 524 20.54 46.86 -21.58
C ARG A 524 19.76 46.35 -20.39
N LEU A 525 20.46 46.10 -19.27
CA LEU A 525 19.80 45.64 -18.04
C LEU A 525 18.83 46.72 -17.52
N ALA A 526 19.24 47.98 -17.44
CA ALA A 526 18.40 49.07 -16.95
C ALA A 526 17.14 49.29 -17.82
N LEU A 527 17.26 49.15 -19.15
CA LEU A 527 16.13 49.27 -20.07
C LEU A 527 15.17 48.09 -19.97
N ARG A 528 15.69 46.88 -19.76
CA ARG A 528 14.84 45.69 -19.50
C ARG A 528 14.11 45.81 -18.17
N ILE A 529 14.76 46.25 -17.11
CA ILE A 529 14.13 46.57 -15.82
C ILE A 529 13.00 47.58 -16.01
N ARG A 530 13.24 48.68 -16.75
CA ARG A 530 12.21 49.65 -17.03
C ARG A 530 10.99 49.05 -17.72
N ASN A 531 11.20 48.27 -18.76
CA ASN A 531 10.11 47.61 -19.48
C ASN A 531 9.36 46.61 -18.59
N HIS A 532 10.04 45.90 -17.70
CA HIS A 532 9.43 45.00 -16.73
C HIS A 532 8.51 45.73 -15.75
N LEU A 533 8.99 46.83 -15.17
CA LEU A 533 8.21 47.68 -14.24
C LEU A 533 7.00 48.36 -14.90
N MET A 534 7.08 48.72 -16.19
CA MET A 534 5.93 49.28 -16.93
C MET A 534 4.82 48.24 -17.16
N VAL A 535 5.15 47.00 -17.47
CA VAL A 535 4.17 45.92 -17.69
C VAL A 535 3.41 45.57 -16.40
N GLU A 536 4.02 45.70 -15.22
CA GLU A 536 3.36 45.44 -13.94
C GLU A 536 2.43 46.58 -13.49
N GLN A 537 2.64 47.82 -14.00
CA GLN A 537 1.73 48.94 -13.70
C GLN A 537 0.48 48.98 -14.58
N ASP A 538 0.48 48.27 -15.71
CA ASP A 538 -0.66 48.17 -16.63
C ASP A 538 -1.56 46.93 -16.36
N MET A 539 -1.22 46.04 -15.40
CA MET A 539 -2.03 44.91 -14.93
C MET A 539 -2.69 45.22 -13.59
#